data_c131ae7222cc0971db11a48e76b4cd41
#
_entry.id   c131ae7222cc0971db11a48e76b4cd41
#
_cell.length_a   1.000
_cell.length_b   1.000
_cell.length_c   1.000
_cell.angle_alpha   90.00
_cell.angle_beta   90.00
_cell.angle_gamma   90.00
#
_symmetry.space_group_name_H-M   'P 1'
#
loop_
_entity.id
_entity.type
_entity.pdbx_description
1 polymer ?
#
loop_
_entity_poly.entity_id
_entity_poly.type
_entity_poly.pdbx_seq_one_letter_code
_entity_poly.pdbx_strand_id
1 'polypeptide(L)'
;MSEYFNKLNYSMANEDSWLERNIVLKTKPRKILTVCGSGSRAFPLIHSKLSELHIVDLAKEQLWLAKLRERTIREFNFQEYLIFWGYAPFSVNENSAMRRTLFSRLELCEESHSYLTTCFEKNNWNSLLLTGKWEKTFVFFSKIVRKVIGADICEKIFSFDDLESQRKFFDTAFPKLKWLLILSVLGNKSMFNALLYKGHFIKKM
;
A
#
# COMPACT_ATOMS: atom_id res chain seq x y z
N MET A 1 -1.81 17.16 18.06
CA MET A 1 -2.06 16.01 17.17
C MET A 1 -0.94 15.01 17.38
N SER A 2 -1.22 13.70 17.42
CA SER A 2 -0.14 12.71 17.61
C SER A 2 0.76 12.69 16.36
N GLU A 3 2.08 12.45 16.55
CA GLU A 3 3.04 12.26 15.44
C GLU A 3 2.61 11.21 14.39
N TYR A 4 1.63 10.37 14.75
CA TYR A 4 1.09 9.35 13.87
C TYR A 4 0.44 9.93 12.61
N PHE A 5 -0.23 11.08 12.72
CA PHE A 5 -0.96 11.71 11.62
C PHE A 5 -0.13 12.71 10.80
N ASN A 6 1.15 12.87 11.12
CA ASN A 6 2.04 13.81 10.43
C ASN A 6 3.05 13.12 9.50
N LYS A 7 2.77 11.89 9.06
CA LYS A 7 3.68 11.10 8.21
C LYS A 7 2.88 10.25 7.24
N LEU A 8 3.50 9.87 6.13
CA LEU A 8 2.96 8.92 5.19
C LEU A 8 2.85 7.54 5.87
N ASN A 9 1.64 7.20 6.30
CA ASN A 9 1.38 5.91 6.95
C ASN A 9 1.24 4.79 5.92
N TYR A 10 0.61 5.09 4.79
CA TYR A 10 0.33 4.15 3.71
C TYR A 10 0.80 4.74 2.39
N SER A 11 1.58 4.00 1.64
CA SER A 11 1.91 4.34 0.25
C SER A 11 1.03 3.60 -0.76
N MET A 12 0.35 2.56 -0.30
CA MET A 12 -0.67 1.82 -1.05
C MET A 12 -1.75 1.32 -0.09
N ALA A 13 -2.89 0.85 -0.60
CA ALA A 13 -3.89 0.21 0.25
C ALA A 13 -3.38 -1.16 0.72
N ASN A 14 -3.53 -1.42 2.02
CA ASN A 14 -3.22 -2.72 2.62
C ASN A 14 -4.45 -3.64 2.69
N GLU A 15 -5.60 -3.11 2.32
CA GLU A 15 -6.89 -3.80 2.26
C GLU A 15 -7.45 -3.67 0.86
N ASP A 16 -8.15 -4.70 0.38
CA ASP A 16 -8.87 -4.59 -0.86
C ASP A 16 -10.14 -3.74 -0.70
N SER A 17 -10.63 -3.21 -1.80
CA SER A 17 -11.87 -2.43 -1.87
C SER A 17 -13.02 -3.22 -2.51
N TRP A 18 -12.94 -4.55 -2.50
CA TRP A 18 -13.92 -5.41 -3.16
C TRP A 18 -15.35 -5.21 -2.63
N LEU A 19 -15.50 -5.15 -1.31
CA LEU A 19 -16.81 -4.95 -0.67
C LEU A 19 -17.40 -3.60 -1.05
N GLU A 20 -16.64 -2.52 -0.85
CA GLU A 20 -17.08 -1.15 -1.15
C GLU A 20 -17.39 -1.00 -2.64
N ARG A 21 -16.53 -1.55 -3.50
CA ARG A 21 -16.74 -1.54 -4.94
C ARG A 21 -18.03 -2.26 -5.35
N ASN A 22 -18.34 -3.42 -4.74
CA ASN A 22 -19.58 -4.14 -5.00
C ASN A 22 -20.80 -3.34 -4.57
N ILE A 23 -20.75 -2.67 -3.41
CA ILE A 23 -21.81 -1.78 -2.96
C ILE A 23 -22.02 -0.65 -3.96
N VAL A 24 -20.93 0.02 -4.36
CA VAL A 24 -20.96 1.12 -5.33
C VAL A 24 -21.51 0.69 -6.69
N LEU A 25 -21.09 -0.48 -7.20
CA LEU A 25 -21.60 -1.01 -8.48
C LEU A 25 -23.09 -1.36 -8.43
N LYS A 26 -23.60 -1.81 -7.28
CA LYS A 26 -25.04 -2.10 -7.07
C LYS A 26 -25.86 -0.82 -6.92
N THR A 27 -25.39 0.13 -6.11
CA THR A 27 -26.15 1.33 -5.76
C THR A 27 -25.97 2.48 -6.76
N LYS A 28 -24.86 2.49 -7.49
CA LYS A 28 -24.48 3.50 -8.48
C LYS A 28 -24.64 4.95 -7.98
N PRO A 29 -24.06 5.29 -6.82
CA PRO A 29 -24.22 6.61 -6.23
C PRO A 29 -23.61 7.68 -7.14
N ARG A 30 -24.20 8.86 -7.18
CA ARG A 30 -23.64 9.99 -7.93
C ARG A 30 -22.51 10.70 -7.18
N LYS A 31 -22.52 10.61 -5.85
CA LYS A 31 -21.53 11.23 -4.98
C LYS A 31 -21.03 10.20 -3.97
N ILE A 32 -19.72 10.18 -3.78
CA ILE A 32 -19.05 9.30 -2.81
C ILE A 32 -18.16 10.15 -1.91
N LEU A 33 -18.22 9.92 -0.61
CA LEU A 33 -17.28 10.39 0.37
C LEU A 33 -16.54 9.18 0.96
N THR A 34 -15.21 9.19 0.94
CA THR A 34 -14.40 8.07 1.44
C THR A 34 -13.09 8.54 2.05
N VAL A 35 -12.48 7.70 2.89
CA VAL A 35 -11.12 7.93 3.40
C VAL A 35 -10.11 7.77 2.28
N CYS A 36 -9.07 8.60 2.29
CA CYS A 36 -8.09 8.69 1.21
C CYS A 36 -7.31 7.38 0.99
N GLY A 37 -6.69 6.86 2.05
CA GLY A 37 -5.83 5.68 1.95
C GLY A 37 -4.83 5.75 0.79
N SER A 38 -4.12 6.87 0.64
CA SER A 38 -3.21 7.17 -0.50
C SER A 38 -3.87 7.15 -1.90
N GLY A 39 -5.20 7.18 -1.97
CA GLY A 39 -5.98 7.06 -3.20
C GLY A 39 -6.23 5.63 -3.68
N SER A 40 -5.41 4.68 -3.25
CA SER A 40 -5.52 3.28 -3.72
C SER A 40 -6.83 2.61 -3.32
N ARG A 41 -7.44 3.04 -2.21
CA ARG A 41 -8.75 2.56 -1.76
C ARG A 41 -9.91 3.34 -2.37
N ALA A 42 -9.71 4.63 -2.66
CA ALA A 42 -10.75 5.52 -3.14
C ALA A 42 -10.99 5.39 -4.66
N PHE A 43 -9.92 5.33 -5.47
CA PHE A 43 -10.06 5.34 -6.93
C PHE A 43 -10.75 4.11 -7.53
N PRO A 44 -10.65 2.89 -6.98
CA PRO A 44 -11.45 1.75 -7.44
C PRO A 44 -12.97 1.94 -7.32
N LEU A 45 -13.44 2.95 -6.58
CA LEU A 45 -14.86 3.28 -6.44
C LEU A 45 -15.39 4.14 -7.60
N ILE A 46 -14.53 4.61 -8.49
CA ILE A 46 -14.94 5.40 -9.67
C ILE A 46 -15.74 4.52 -10.64
N HIS A 47 -16.87 5.03 -11.09
CA HIS A 47 -17.75 4.38 -12.07
C HIS A 47 -18.42 5.41 -12.99
N SER A 48 -19.02 4.97 -14.10
CA SER A 48 -19.52 5.83 -15.18
C SER A 48 -20.63 6.83 -14.77
N LYS A 49 -21.34 6.58 -13.68
CA LYS A 49 -22.41 7.48 -13.19
C LYS A 49 -21.96 8.39 -12.05
N LEU A 50 -20.70 8.27 -11.59
CA LEU A 50 -20.17 9.09 -10.52
C LEU A 50 -19.94 10.51 -11.01
N SER A 51 -20.47 11.49 -10.30
CA SER A 51 -20.24 12.92 -10.56
C SER A 51 -19.18 13.52 -9.64
N GLU A 52 -19.11 13.03 -8.40
CA GLU A 52 -18.19 13.59 -7.40
C GLU A 52 -17.60 12.47 -6.52
N LEU A 53 -16.29 12.48 -6.37
CA LEU A 53 -15.56 11.66 -5.41
C LEU A 53 -14.83 12.59 -4.42
N HIS A 54 -15.30 12.63 -3.19
CA HIS A 54 -14.64 13.35 -2.11
C HIS A 54 -13.78 12.39 -1.31
N ILE A 55 -12.50 12.68 -1.21
CA ILE A 55 -11.54 11.91 -0.42
C ILE A 55 -11.03 12.75 0.74
N VAL A 56 -11.04 12.20 1.94
CA VAL A 56 -10.62 12.88 3.16
C VAL A 56 -9.54 12.10 3.90
N ASP A 57 -8.62 12.82 4.52
CA ASP A 57 -7.63 12.23 5.40
C ASP A 57 -7.18 13.26 6.44
N LEU A 58 -6.73 12.80 7.60
CA LEU A 58 -6.13 13.65 8.62
C LEU A 58 -4.68 14.04 8.28
N ALA A 59 -3.98 13.17 7.55
CA ALA A 59 -2.62 13.39 7.09
C ALA A 59 -2.63 14.00 5.69
N LYS A 60 -2.16 15.24 5.55
CA LYS A 60 -2.01 15.92 4.26
C LYS A 60 -1.18 15.09 3.27
N GLU A 61 -0.18 14.40 3.77
CA GLU A 61 0.73 13.56 3.00
C GLU A 61 0.00 12.44 2.24
N GLN A 62 -1.06 11.90 2.84
CA GLN A 62 -1.92 10.92 2.17
C GLN A 62 -2.69 11.56 1.01
N LEU A 63 -3.19 12.78 1.20
CA LEU A 63 -3.89 13.52 0.14
C LEU A 63 -2.94 13.91 -1.00
N TRP A 64 -1.71 14.33 -0.69
CA TRP A 64 -0.70 14.64 -1.70
C TRP A 64 -0.29 13.41 -2.51
N LEU A 65 -0.16 12.24 -1.85
CA LEU A 65 0.13 10.99 -2.55
C LEU A 65 -1.06 10.55 -3.42
N ALA A 66 -2.29 10.73 -2.95
CA ALA A 66 -3.48 10.48 -3.77
C ALA A 66 -3.53 11.44 -4.97
N LYS A 67 -3.17 12.71 -4.78
CA LYS A 67 -3.09 13.67 -5.89
C LYS A 67 -2.02 13.27 -6.90
N LEU A 68 -0.84 12.84 -6.46
CA LEU A 68 0.19 12.30 -7.34
C LEU A 68 -0.35 11.11 -8.14
N ARG A 69 -1.06 10.19 -7.49
CA ARG A 69 -1.65 9.02 -8.16
C ARG A 69 -2.71 9.43 -9.19
N GLU A 70 -3.56 10.36 -8.85
CA GLU A 70 -4.57 10.90 -9.76
C GLU A 70 -3.91 11.54 -10.99
N ARG A 71 -2.87 12.38 -10.80
CA ARG A 71 -2.16 13.03 -11.91
C ARG A 71 -1.45 12.01 -12.79
N THR A 72 -0.79 11.01 -12.22
CA THR A 72 -0.14 9.95 -13.01
C THR A 72 -1.13 9.11 -13.82
N ILE A 73 -2.33 8.86 -13.30
CA ILE A 73 -3.39 8.16 -14.05
C ILE A 73 -3.87 9.00 -15.25
N ARG A 74 -3.93 10.32 -15.10
CA ARG A 74 -4.43 11.22 -16.15
C ARG A 74 -3.39 11.55 -17.23
N GLU A 75 -2.13 11.69 -16.84
CA GLU A 75 -1.09 12.28 -17.70
C GLU A 75 -0.15 11.25 -18.31
N PHE A 76 -0.03 10.07 -17.71
CA PHE A 76 0.86 9.03 -18.19
C PHE A 76 0.13 8.02 -19.06
N ASN A 77 0.82 7.50 -20.07
CA ASN A 77 0.38 6.27 -20.70
C ASN A 77 0.58 5.07 -19.76
N PHE A 78 -0.01 3.94 -20.11
CA PHE A 78 0.02 2.76 -19.22
C PHE A 78 1.43 2.28 -18.87
N GLN A 79 2.36 2.32 -19.83
CA GLN A 79 3.73 1.88 -19.59
C GLN A 79 4.48 2.88 -18.69
N GLU A 80 4.35 4.17 -18.92
CA GLU A 80 4.90 5.22 -18.04
C GLU A 80 4.38 5.08 -16.61
N TYR A 81 3.07 4.77 -16.46
CA TYR A 81 2.45 4.53 -15.16
C TYR A 81 3.07 3.33 -14.45
N LEU A 82 3.25 2.20 -15.15
CA LEU A 82 3.91 1.01 -14.57
C LEU A 82 5.36 1.30 -14.15
N ILE A 83 6.14 1.97 -15.00
CA ILE A 83 7.52 2.38 -14.70
C ILE A 83 7.57 3.31 -13.48
N PHE A 84 6.71 4.32 -13.46
CA PHE A 84 6.71 5.34 -12.40
C PHE A 84 6.42 4.72 -11.04
N TRP A 85 5.43 3.85 -10.96
CA TRP A 85 5.05 3.19 -9.71
C TRP A 85 5.86 1.91 -9.42
N GLY A 86 6.58 1.36 -10.38
CA GLY A 86 7.32 0.10 -10.24
C GLY A 86 6.40 -1.11 -10.13
N TYR A 87 5.31 -1.11 -10.88
CA TYR A 87 4.46 -2.30 -11.06
C TYR A 87 5.07 -3.24 -12.10
N ALA A 88 4.78 -4.53 -11.98
CA ALA A 88 5.26 -5.53 -12.94
C ALA A 88 4.98 -5.12 -14.40
N PRO A 89 5.89 -5.37 -15.31
CA PRO A 89 7.13 -6.12 -15.18
C PRO A 89 8.33 -5.35 -14.57
N PHE A 90 8.13 -4.09 -14.16
CA PHE A 90 9.16 -3.23 -13.57
C PHE A 90 9.28 -3.44 -12.06
N SER A 91 10.37 -2.96 -11.48
CA SER A 91 10.65 -3.01 -10.05
C SER A 91 10.59 -1.62 -9.41
N VAL A 92 10.27 -1.58 -8.12
CA VAL A 92 10.27 -0.33 -7.33
C VAL A 92 11.64 0.33 -7.24
N ASN A 93 12.73 -0.44 -7.38
CA ASN A 93 14.11 0.02 -7.27
C ASN A 93 14.79 0.31 -8.63
N GLU A 94 14.02 0.22 -9.70
CA GLU A 94 14.52 0.46 -11.07
C GLU A 94 14.00 1.77 -11.63
N ASN A 95 14.56 2.22 -12.76
CA ASN A 95 14.09 3.34 -13.55
C ASN A 95 14.06 4.69 -12.80
N SER A 96 14.98 4.94 -11.85
CA SER A 96 15.01 6.18 -11.06
C SER A 96 15.15 7.44 -11.92
N ALA A 97 15.98 7.41 -12.97
CA ALA A 97 16.15 8.54 -13.88
C ALA A 97 14.86 8.84 -14.67
N MET A 98 14.22 7.78 -15.22
CA MET A 98 12.95 7.94 -15.94
C MET A 98 11.84 8.44 -15.00
N ARG A 99 11.78 7.93 -13.77
CA ARG A 99 10.80 8.38 -12.76
C ARG A 99 10.96 9.87 -12.44
N ARG A 100 12.22 10.35 -12.33
CA ARG A 100 12.51 11.77 -12.12
C ARG A 100 12.02 12.61 -13.30
N THR A 101 12.28 12.20 -14.52
CA THR A 101 11.79 12.88 -15.74
C THR A 101 10.26 12.87 -15.80
N LEU A 102 9.61 11.75 -15.49
CA LEU A 102 8.16 11.66 -15.47
C LEU A 102 7.55 12.57 -14.39
N PHE A 103 8.15 12.60 -13.20
CA PHE A 103 7.68 13.46 -12.11
C PHE A 103 7.75 14.94 -12.46
N SER A 104 8.79 15.40 -13.16
CA SER A 104 8.94 16.80 -13.56
C SER A 104 7.88 17.28 -14.58
N ARG A 105 7.15 16.38 -15.20
CA ARG A 105 6.04 16.68 -16.14
C ARG A 105 4.71 16.93 -15.43
N LEU A 106 4.61 16.54 -14.14
CA LEU A 106 3.34 16.57 -13.41
C LEU A 106 3.06 17.97 -12.84
N GLU A 107 1.87 18.46 -13.06
CA GLU A 107 1.38 19.68 -12.42
C GLU A 107 0.85 19.37 -11.01
N LEU A 108 1.60 19.77 -10.01
CA LEU A 108 1.27 19.64 -8.58
C LEU A 108 1.33 21.01 -7.93
N CYS A 109 0.55 21.23 -6.86
CA CYS A 109 0.72 22.46 -6.08
C CYS A 109 2.08 22.47 -5.37
N GLU A 110 2.60 23.65 -5.08
CA GLU A 110 3.93 23.87 -4.53
C GLU A 110 4.21 23.02 -3.27
N GLU A 111 3.28 22.99 -2.32
CA GLU A 111 3.43 22.19 -1.10
C GLU A 111 3.56 20.70 -1.39
N SER A 112 2.68 20.16 -2.25
CA SER A 112 2.71 18.73 -2.60
C SER A 112 3.94 18.37 -3.42
N HIS A 113 4.34 19.23 -4.35
CA HIS A 113 5.53 19.04 -5.16
C HIS A 113 6.79 19.01 -4.29
N SER A 114 6.98 19.98 -3.41
CA SER A 114 8.12 20.06 -2.48
C SER A 114 8.20 18.83 -1.57
N TYR A 115 7.08 18.43 -0.96
CA TYR A 115 7.03 17.26 -0.11
C TYR A 115 7.37 15.98 -0.86
N LEU A 116 6.74 15.74 -2.01
CA LEU A 116 6.95 14.53 -2.81
C LEU A 116 8.36 14.48 -3.39
N THR A 117 8.94 15.61 -3.82
CA THR A 117 10.35 15.71 -4.22
C THR A 117 11.26 15.23 -3.09
N THR A 118 11.05 15.76 -1.88
CA THR A 118 11.81 15.32 -0.69
C THR A 118 11.66 13.82 -0.43
N CYS A 119 10.46 13.26 -0.63
CA CYS A 119 10.22 11.82 -0.48
C CYS A 119 11.00 11.00 -1.52
N PHE A 120 10.98 11.43 -2.79
CA PHE A 120 11.72 10.77 -3.87
C PHE A 120 13.23 10.87 -3.68
N GLU A 121 13.75 12.03 -3.30
CA GLU A 121 15.19 12.25 -3.05
C GLU A 121 15.68 11.35 -1.89
N LYS A 122 14.96 11.31 -0.77
CA LYS A 122 15.26 10.42 0.36
C LYS A 122 15.22 8.93 -0.01
N ASN A 123 14.50 8.59 -1.06
CA ASN A 123 14.37 7.23 -1.57
C ASN A 123 15.21 6.98 -2.84
N ASN A 124 16.19 7.84 -3.13
CA ASN A 124 17.04 7.77 -4.32
C ASN A 124 16.25 7.65 -5.64
N TRP A 125 15.12 8.34 -5.71
CA TRP A 125 14.18 8.28 -6.83
C TRP A 125 13.64 6.87 -7.14
N ASN A 126 13.72 5.95 -6.19
CA ASN A 126 12.96 4.72 -6.24
C ASN A 126 11.47 5.00 -6.09
N SER A 127 10.63 4.05 -6.46
CA SER A 127 9.18 4.20 -6.31
C SER A 127 8.78 4.50 -4.86
N LEU A 128 7.71 5.27 -4.69
CA LEU A 128 7.10 5.51 -3.37
C LEU A 128 6.21 4.35 -2.89
N LEU A 129 6.00 3.31 -3.70
CA LEU A 129 5.37 2.09 -3.22
C LEU A 129 6.22 1.47 -2.11
N LEU A 130 5.57 0.86 -1.13
CA LEU A 130 6.21 0.23 0.03
C LEU A 130 7.03 1.17 0.91
N THR A 131 6.84 2.50 0.79
CA THR A 131 7.57 3.50 1.59
C THR A 131 6.81 3.98 2.82
N GLY A 132 5.52 3.71 2.91
CA GLY A 132 4.70 4.01 4.07
C GLY A 132 5.17 3.26 5.32
N LYS A 133 4.79 3.75 6.49
CA LYS A 133 5.18 3.14 7.77
C LYS A 133 4.73 1.68 7.87
N TRP A 134 3.50 1.40 7.43
CA TRP A 134 2.93 0.06 7.49
C TRP A 134 3.61 -0.89 6.51
N GLU A 135 3.85 -0.46 5.28
CA GLU A 135 4.51 -1.29 4.29
C GLU A 135 5.95 -1.64 4.70
N LYS A 136 6.70 -0.67 5.24
CA LYS A 136 8.04 -0.94 5.79
C LYS A 136 7.99 -1.98 6.90
N THR A 137 6.97 -1.93 7.74
CA THR A 137 6.76 -2.92 8.80
C THR A 137 6.46 -4.30 8.21
N PHE A 138 5.58 -4.39 7.21
CA PHE A 138 5.28 -5.66 6.54
C PHE A 138 6.49 -6.23 5.79
N VAL A 139 7.28 -5.38 5.12
CA VAL A 139 8.55 -5.80 4.50
C VAL A 139 9.52 -6.36 5.53
N PHE A 140 9.61 -5.74 6.70
CA PHE A 140 10.43 -6.26 7.79
C PHE A 140 9.93 -7.62 8.28
N PHE A 141 8.64 -7.76 8.55
CA PHE A 141 8.05 -9.04 8.97
C PHE A 141 8.16 -10.12 7.90
N SER A 142 8.00 -9.78 6.63
CA SER A 142 8.14 -10.75 5.54
C SER A 142 9.53 -11.37 5.50
N LYS A 143 10.59 -10.62 5.81
CA LYS A 143 11.95 -11.15 5.93
C LYS A 143 12.07 -12.17 7.07
N ILE A 144 11.43 -11.92 8.21
CA ILE A 144 11.40 -12.85 9.34
C ILE A 144 10.63 -14.11 8.96
N VAL A 145 9.45 -13.96 8.37
CA VAL A 145 8.63 -15.09 7.91
C VAL A 145 9.40 -15.94 6.91
N ARG A 146 10.02 -15.33 5.90
CA ARG A 146 10.83 -16.06 4.90
C ARG A 146 12.03 -16.78 5.53
N LYS A 147 12.64 -16.22 6.55
CA LYS A 147 13.76 -16.86 7.27
C LYS A 147 13.30 -18.06 8.12
N VAL A 148 12.14 -17.99 8.77
CA VAL A 148 11.62 -19.02 9.67
C VAL A 148 10.90 -20.13 8.91
N ILE A 149 10.06 -19.78 7.96
CA ILE A 149 9.26 -20.71 7.16
C ILE A 149 10.11 -21.34 6.05
N GLY A 150 10.97 -20.56 5.43
CA GLY A 150 11.71 -20.89 4.22
C GLY A 150 11.19 -20.07 3.03
N ALA A 151 12.12 -19.45 2.28
CA ALA A 151 11.75 -18.63 1.14
C ALA A 151 10.98 -19.44 0.08
N ASP A 152 11.46 -20.65 -0.25
CA ASP A 152 10.86 -21.53 -1.25
C ASP A 152 9.44 -21.94 -0.88
N ILE A 153 9.18 -22.19 0.40
CA ILE A 153 7.84 -22.53 0.90
C ILE A 153 6.90 -21.33 0.79
N CYS A 154 7.40 -20.13 1.15
CA CYS A 154 6.63 -18.90 1.00
C CYS A 154 6.29 -18.57 -0.45
N GLU A 155 7.17 -18.87 -1.41
CA GLU A 155 6.91 -18.69 -2.84
C GLU A 155 5.95 -19.75 -3.35
N LYS A 156 6.19 -20.99 -2.97
CA LYS A 156 5.39 -22.13 -3.43
C LYS A 156 3.91 -22.01 -3.05
N ILE A 157 3.58 -21.47 -1.86
CA ILE A 157 2.18 -21.34 -1.46
C ILE A 157 1.38 -20.39 -2.37
N PHE A 158 2.06 -19.48 -3.07
CA PHE A 158 1.43 -18.53 -4.01
C PHE A 158 1.56 -18.94 -5.49
N SER A 159 2.17 -20.08 -5.78
CA SER A 159 2.40 -20.57 -7.16
C SER A 159 1.34 -21.54 -7.67
N PHE A 160 0.32 -21.84 -6.88
CA PHE A 160 -0.77 -22.74 -7.28
C PHE A 160 -1.84 -21.98 -8.06
N ASP A 161 -2.29 -22.55 -9.17
CA ASP A 161 -3.35 -22.01 -10.01
C ASP A 161 -4.75 -22.36 -9.48
N ASP A 162 -4.85 -23.36 -8.60
CA ASP A 162 -6.12 -23.80 -8.00
C ASP A 162 -6.05 -23.91 -6.48
N LEU A 163 -7.20 -23.69 -5.85
CA LEU A 163 -7.34 -23.70 -4.40
C LEU A 163 -7.15 -25.09 -3.78
N GLU A 164 -7.49 -26.16 -4.48
CA GLU A 164 -7.40 -27.53 -3.96
C GLU A 164 -5.95 -27.96 -3.81
N SER A 165 -5.13 -27.73 -4.83
CA SER A 165 -3.69 -27.97 -4.80
C SER A 165 -2.98 -27.12 -3.75
N GLN A 166 -3.35 -25.83 -3.63
CA GLN A 166 -2.82 -24.96 -2.59
C GLN A 166 -3.17 -25.48 -1.19
N ARG A 167 -4.42 -25.89 -0.98
CA ARG A 167 -4.90 -26.45 0.29
C ARG A 167 -4.17 -27.75 0.63
N LYS A 168 -4.03 -28.65 -0.34
CA LYS A 168 -3.29 -29.89 -0.15
C LYS A 168 -1.84 -29.63 0.28
N PHE A 169 -1.16 -28.69 -0.39
CA PHE A 169 0.19 -28.28 0.01
C PHE A 169 0.21 -27.73 1.44
N PHE A 170 -0.71 -26.85 1.78
CA PHE A 170 -0.82 -26.28 3.12
C PHE A 170 -1.06 -27.36 4.18
N ASP A 171 -1.86 -28.38 3.86
CA ASP A 171 -2.18 -29.44 4.81
C ASP A 171 -1.05 -30.44 5.00
N THR A 172 -0.26 -30.71 3.97
CA THR A 172 0.74 -31.80 3.97
C THR A 172 2.19 -31.32 4.12
N ALA A 173 2.55 -30.17 3.56
CA ALA A 173 3.95 -29.74 3.45
C ALA A 173 4.26 -28.39 4.10
N PHE A 174 3.25 -27.57 4.39
CA PHE A 174 3.46 -26.28 5.03
C PHE A 174 3.81 -26.43 6.53
N PRO A 175 4.85 -25.76 7.04
CA PRO A 175 5.33 -25.91 8.41
C PRO A 175 4.42 -25.20 9.44
N LYS A 176 3.24 -25.76 9.68
CA LYS A 176 2.17 -25.18 10.53
C LYS A 176 2.66 -24.79 11.93
N LEU A 177 3.53 -25.59 12.55
CA LEU A 177 4.07 -25.27 13.89
C LEU A 177 4.93 -24.00 13.89
N LYS A 178 5.79 -23.84 12.89
CA LYS A 178 6.58 -22.61 12.73
C LYS A 178 5.67 -21.39 12.47
N TRP A 179 4.61 -21.57 11.68
CA TRP A 179 3.62 -20.54 11.42
C TRP A 179 2.85 -20.16 12.68
N LEU A 180 2.41 -21.10 13.50
CA LEU A 180 1.76 -20.84 14.79
C LEU A 180 2.69 -20.11 15.75
N LEU A 181 3.97 -20.42 15.76
CA LEU A 181 4.96 -19.68 16.56
C LEU A 181 5.05 -18.23 16.10
N ILE A 182 5.13 -17.97 14.78
CA ILE A 182 5.13 -16.61 14.24
C ILE A 182 3.85 -15.89 14.66
N LEU A 183 2.69 -16.50 14.51
CA LEU A 183 1.40 -15.89 14.86
C LEU A 183 1.32 -15.60 16.39
N SER A 184 1.85 -16.47 17.25
CA SER A 184 1.85 -16.23 18.70
C SER A 184 2.69 -15.01 19.08
N VAL A 185 3.76 -14.75 18.34
CA VAL A 185 4.64 -13.60 18.57
C VAL A 185 4.02 -12.33 17.94
N LEU A 186 3.66 -12.38 16.66
CA LEU A 186 3.13 -11.21 15.94
C LEU A 186 1.70 -10.86 16.32
N GLY A 187 0.89 -11.85 16.72
CA GLY A 187 -0.48 -11.66 17.21
C GLY A 187 -0.56 -11.21 18.67
N ASN A 188 0.58 -11.15 19.39
CA ASN A 188 0.59 -10.67 20.77
C ASN A 188 0.32 -9.16 20.80
N LYS A 189 -0.79 -8.76 21.46
CA LYS A 189 -1.23 -7.36 21.55
C LYS A 189 -0.15 -6.42 22.08
N SER A 190 0.63 -6.86 23.07
CA SER A 190 1.69 -6.05 23.69
C SER A 190 2.86 -5.85 22.72
N MET A 191 3.29 -6.90 22.03
CA MET A 191 4.34 -6.80 21.01
C MET A 191 3.89 -5.99 19.80
N PHE A 192 2.67 -6.22 19.32
CA PHE A 192 2.11 -5.46 18.21
C PHE A 192 2.06 -3.95 18.54
N ASN A 193 1.62 -3.59 19.73
CA ASN A 193 1.59 -2.21 20.20
C ASN A 193 3.00 -1.61 20.36
N ALA A 194 3.94 -2.37 20.90
CA ALA A 194 5.32 -1.88 21.06
C ALA A 194 6.01 -1.65 19.73
N LEU A 195 5.82 -2.53 18.76
CA LEU A 195 6.46 -2.46 17.44
C LEU A 195 5.80 -1.44 16.50
N LEU A 196 4.48 -1.39 16.45
CA LEU A 196 3.74 -0.60 15.50
C LEU A 196 3.31 0.76 16.02
N TYR A 197 2.83 0.82 17.24
CA TYR A 197 2.28 2.04 17.81
C TYR A 197 3.22 2.75 18.77
N LYS A 198 4.38 2.16 19.09
CA LYS A 198 5.36 2.71 20.06
C LYS A 198 4.69 3.16 21.37
N GLY A 199 3.71 2.41 21.84
CA GLY A 199 2.98 2.70 23.06
C GLY A 199 1.94 3.84 22.99
N HIS A 200 1.71 4.45 21.84
CA HIS A 200 0.80 5.59 21.73
C HIS A 200 -0.69 5.25 21.88
N PHE A 201 -1.11 4.01 21.64
CA PHE A 201 -2.51 3.60 21.70
C PHE A 201 -2.97 3.03 23.05
N ILE A 202 -2.07 2.62 23.94
CA ILE A 202 -2.44 1.97 25.22
C ILE A 202 -2.87 2.97 26.30
N LYS A 203 -2.57 4.27 26.15
CA LYS A 203 -2.85 5.29 27.17
C LYS A 203 -4.28 5.84 27.18
N LYS A 204 -5.18 5.37 26.33
CA LYS A 204 -6.54 5.93 26.18
C LYS A 204 -7.67 4.89 26.06
N MET A 205 -7.47 3.68 26.60
CA MET A 205 -8.59 2.76 26.87
C MET A 205 -8.59 2.40 28.34
#